data_717cad88a3d3152808129bdf6f5d6017
#
_entry.id   717cad88a3d3152808129bdf6f5d6017
#
_cell.length_a   1.000
_cell.length_b   1.000
_cell.length_c   1.000
_cell.angle_alpha   90.00
_cell.angle_beta   90.00
_cell.angle_gamma   90.00
#
_symmetry.space_group_name_H-M   'P 1'
#
loop_
_entity.id
_entity.type
_entity.pdbx_description
1 polymer ?
#
loop_
_entity_poly.entity_id
_entity_poly.type
_entity_poly.pdbx_seq_one_letter_code
_entity_poly.pdbx_strand_id
1 'polypeptide(L)'
;MKLGPLHPGEFAALHWIAVNIGRVSEARIAAARLVIQEGKTYKYAADLHHVSSQAVWNTVARMNELLSVYREAKALEKAARSTKKTGVQRRTPGNS
;
A
#
# COMPACT_ATOMS: atom_id res chain seq x y z
N MET A 1 -4.83 5.22 14.45
CA MET A 1 -4.04 4.39 13.55
C MET A 1 -2.77 5.09 13.15
N LYS A 2 -1.68 4.36 13.09
CA LYS A 2 -0.40 4.94 12.78
C LYS A 2 0.33 4.09 11.75
N LEU A 3 0.66 4.71 10.62
CA LEU A 3 1.42 4.06 9.56
C LEU A 3 2.76 4.78 9.45
N GLY A 4 3.83 4.06 9.77
CA GLY A 4 5.17 4.65 9.73
C GLY A 4 5.71 4.76 8.32
N PRO A 5 6.90 5.38 8.18
CA PRO A 5 7.52 5.54 6.87
C PRO A 5 7.74 4.20 6.18
N LEU A 6 7.45 4.18 4.90
CA LEU A 6 7.59 2.98 4.08
C LEU A 6 8.80 3.12 3.17
N HIS A 7 9.34 1.98 2.74
CA HIS A 7 10.37 1.98 1.73
C HIS A 7 9.82 2.67 0.47
N PRO A 8 10.63 3.51 -0.21
CA PRO A 8 10.13 4.24 -1.39
C PRO A 8 9.48 3.36 -2.44
N GLY A 9 10.04 2.18 -2.70
CA GLY A 9 9.45 1.25 -3.66
C GLY A 9 8.10 0.72 -3.20
N GLU A 10 7.98 0.45 -1.92
CA GLU A 10 6.72 -0.01 -1.35
C GLU A 10 5.67 1.10 -1.42
N PHE A 11 6.05 2.34 -1.13
CA PHE A 11 5.12 3.45 -1.22
C PHE A 11 4.69 3.68 -2.67
N ALA A 12 5.61 3.54 -3.62
CA ALA A 12 5.27 3.71 -5.03
C ALA A 12 4.23 2.68 -5.48
N ALA A 13 4.38 1.43 -5.05
CA ALA A 13 3.41 0.39 -5.36
C ALA A 13 2.06 0.69 -4.72
N LEU A 14 2.09 1.15 -3.47
CA LEU A 14 0.88 1.50 -2.74
C LEU A 14 0.16 2.67 -3.39
N HIS A 15 0.93 3.67 -3.84
CA HIS A 15 0.39 4.82 -4.56
C HIS A 15 -0.38 4.35 -5.80
N TRP A 16 0.25 3.49 -6.60
CA TRP A 16 -0.39 2.97 -7.80
C TRP A 16 -1.69 2.24 -7.48
N ILE A 17 -1.66 1.39 -6.45
CA ILE A 17 -2.83 0.64 -6.03
C ILE A 17 -3.94 1.58 -5.55
N ALA A 18 -3.58 2.60 -4.78
CA ALA A 18 -4.55 3.55 -4.25
C ALA A 18 -5.26 4.30 -5.37
N VAL A 19 -4.51 4.73 -6.38
CA VAL A 19 -5.09 5.47 -7.51
C VAL A 19 -5.94 4.56 -8.38
N ASN A 20 -5.41 3.41 -8.76
CA ASN A 20 -6.02 2.60 -9.81
C ASN A 20 -7.06 1.61 -9.31
N ILE A 21 -6.91 1.15 -8.09
CA ILE A 21 -7.83 0.17 -7.51
C ILE A 21 -8.70 0.82 -6.44
N GLY A 22 -8.08 1.58 -5.54
CA GLY A 22 -8.80 2.24 -4.46
C GLY A 22 -9.54 3.50 -4.87
N ARG A 23 -9.26 4.01 -6.05
CA ARG A 23 -9.90 5.21 -6.58
C ARG A 23 -9.68 6.44 -5.70
N VAL A 24 -8.53 6.54 -5.08
CA VAL A 24 -8.19 7.68 -4.23
C VAL A 24 -7.57 8.78 -5.10
N SER A 25 -7.95 10.03 -4.86
CA SER A 25 -7.44 11.16 -5.65
C SER A 25 -5.96 11.41 -5.35
N GLU A 26 -5.25 11.95 -6.34
CA GLU A 26 -3.83 12.26 -6.18
C GLU A 26 -3.61 13.27 -5.06
N ALA A 27 -4.50 14.26 -4.92
CA ALA A 27 -4.35 15.27 -3.87
C ALA A 27 -4.40 14.63 -2.48
N ARG A 28 -5.31 13.68 -2.29
CA ARG A 28 -5.43 12.99 -1.01
C ARG A 28 -4.22 12.11 -0.74
N ILE A 29 -3.70 11.46 -1.78
CA ILE A 29 -2.51 10.63 -1.63
C ILE A 29 -1.30 11.48 -1.29
N ALA A 30 -1.17 12.65 -1.93
CA ALA A 30 -0.07 13.56 -1.62
C ALA A 30 -0.13 14.01 -0.17
N ALA A 31 -1.34 14.31 0.33
CA ALA A 31 -1.51 14.68 1.74
C ALA A 31 -1.17 13.50 2.67
N ALA A 32 -1.63 12.31 2.32
CA ALA A 32 -1.34 11.11 3.12
C ALA A 32 0.16 10.82 3.14
N ARG A 33 0.85 11.06 2.02
CA ARG A 33 2.28 10.85 1.95
C ARG A 33 3.03 11.73 2.97
N LEU A 34 2.60 12.97 3.14
CA LEU A 34 3.21 13.84 4.14
C LEU A 34 3.09 13.24 5.53
N VAL A 35 1.94 12.67 5.85
CA VAL A 35 1.72 12.05 7.16
C VAL A 35 2.54 10.77 7.30
N ILE A 36 2.48 9.89 6.30
CA ILE A 36 3.12 8.58 6.37
C ILE A 36 4.63 8.66 6.25
N GLN A 37 5.12 9.35 5.22
CA GLN A 37 6.54 9.34 4.90
C GLN A 37 7.33 10.42 5.62
N GLU A 38 6.69 11.56 5.92
CA GLU A 38 7.41 12.70 6.50
C GLU A 38 6.99 13.04 7.93
N GLY A 39 6.05 12.29 8.48
CA GLY A 39 5.63 12.46 9.87
C GLY A 39 4.89 13.76 10.16
N LYS A 40 4.31 14.39 9.15
CA LYS A 40 3.54 15.62 9.35
C LYS A 40 2.20 15.33 9.98
N THR A 41 1.59 16.37 10.58
CA THR A 41 0.26 16.20 11.15
C THR A 41 -0.81 16.14 10.07
N TYR A 42 -1.97 15.59 10.43
CA TYR A 42 -3.10 15.56 9.50
C TYR A 42 -3.51 16.99 9.10
N LYS A 43 -3.51 17.90 10.07
CA LYS A 43 -3.89 19.28 9.80
C LYS A 43 -2.92 19.96 8.83
N TYR A 44 -1.63 19.77 9.05
CA TYR A 44 -0.62 20.34 8.15
C TYR A 44 -0.82 19.84 6.72
N ALA A 45 -0.96 18.53 6.57
CA ALA A 45 -1.12 17.92 5.25
C ALA A 45 -2.43 18.39 4.60
N ALA A 46 -3.51 18.46 5.40
CA ALA A 46 -4.81 18.90 4.90
C ALA A 46 -4.74 20.33 4.38
N ASP A 47 -4.13 21.23 5.17
CA ASP A 47 -4.02 22.64 4.79
C ASP A 47 -3.19 22.81 3.52
N LEU A 48 -2.09 22.08 3.43
CA LEU A 48 -1.19 22.21 2.29
C LEU A 48 -1.83 21.76 0.99
N HIS A 49 -2.63 20.71 1.05
CA HIS A 49 -3.25 20.13 -0.15
C HIS A 49 -4.72 20.50 -0.32
N HIS A 50 -5.22 21.42 0.50
CA HIS A 50 -6.59 21.93 0.38
C HIS A 50 -7.65 20.83 0.47
N VAL A 51 -7.45 19.91 1.41
CA VAL A 51 -8.41 18.86 1.72
C VAL A 51 -8.71 18.92 3.22
N SER A 52 -9.74 18.21 3.67
CA SER A 52 -10.06 18.22 5.11
C SER A 52 -9.14 17.24 5.86
N SER A 53 -8.95 17.52 7.15
CA SER A 53 -8.19 16.61 8.01
C SER A 53 -8.82 15.22 8.04
N GLN A 54 -10.14 15.17 8.03
CA GLN A 54 -10.88 13.91 8.01
C GLN A 54 -10.58 13.14 6.72
N ALA A 55 -10.49 13.85 5.58
CA ALA A 55 -10.17 13.22 4.31
C ALA A 55 -8.76 12.62 4.34
N VAL A 56 -7.80 13.33 4.95
CA VAL A 56 -6.45 12.82 5.08
C VAL A 56 -6.45 11.57 5.96
N TRP A 57 -7.14 11.62 7.09
CA TRP A 57 -7.23 10.47 7.99
C TRP A 57 -7.84 9.25 7.29
N ASN A 58 -8.94 9.48 6.57
CA ASN A 58 -9.60 8.40 5.83
C ASN A 58 -8.67 7.81 4.77
N THR A 59 -7.89 8.67 4.12
CA THR A 59 -6.94 8.23 3.08
C THR A 59 -5.83 7.39 3.69
N VAL A 60 -5.27 7.82 4.83
CA VAL A 60 -4.23 7.05 5.50
C VAL A 60 -4.79 5.68 5.92
N ALA A 61 -6.01 5.66 6.46
CA ALA A 61 -6.65 4.41 6.85
C ALA A 61 -6.84 3.49 5.66
N ARG A 62 -7.29 4.04 4.54
CA ARG A 62 -7.50 3.27 3.31
C ARG A 62 -6.18 2.72 2.79
N MET A 63 -5.14 3.55 2.79
CA MET A 63 -3.83 3.10 2.32
C MET A 63 -3.25 2.02 3.22
N ASN A 64 -3.52 2.10 4.52
CA ASN A 64 -3.08 1.06 5.44
C ASN A 64 -3.75 -0.29 5.12
N GLU A 65 -5.05 -0.27 4.78
CA GLU A 65 -5.75 -1.48 4.35
C GLU A 65 -5.16 -2.05 3.08
N LEU A 66 -4.92 -1.17 2.10
CA LEU A 66 -4.37 -1.60 0.82
C LEU A 66 -2.95 -2.14 0.99
N LEU A 67 -2.18 -1.56 1.90
CA LEU A 67 -0.84 -2.03 2.19
C LEU A 67 -0.86 -3.44 2.76
N SER A 68 -1.80 -3.73 3.66
CA SER A 68 -1.95 -5.08 4.21
C SER A 68 -2.22 -6.10 3.12
N VAL A 69 -3.11 -5.76 2.18
CA VAL A 69 -3.43 -6.64 1.07
C VAL A 69 -2.20 -6.85 0.18
N TYR A 70 -1.49 -5.76 -0.11
CA TYR A 70 -0.29 -5.84 -0.94
C TYR A 70 0.78 -6.73 -0.31
N ARG A 71 1.02 -6.57 0.99
CA ARG A 71 2.01 -7.37 1.70
C ARG A 71 1.63 -8.84 1.76
N GLU A 72 0.35 -9.10 1.94
CA GLU A 72 -0.13 -10.48 1.95
C GLU A 72 0.03 -11.13 0.59
N ALA A 73 -0.30 -10.40 -0.47
CA ALA A 73 -0.13 -10.90 -1.84
C ALA A 73 1.33 -11.22 -2.13
N LYS A 74 2.24 -10.36 -1.68
CA LYS A 74 3.67 -10.59 -1.87
C LYS A 74 4.14 -11.82 -1.10
N ALA A 75 3.63 -12.02 0.10
CA ALA A 75 3.99 -13.17 0.91
C ALA A 75 3.52 -14.47 0.24
N LEU A 76 2.33 -14.45 -0.32
CA LEU A 76 1.79 -15.61 -1.05
C LEU A 76 2.61 -15.90 -2.29
N GLU A 77 3.00 -14.87 -3.01
CA GLU A 77 3.83 -15.03 -4.20
C GLU A 77 5.17 -15.66 -3.84
N LYS A 78 5.78 -15.18 -2.77
CA LYS A 78 7.06 -15.71 -2.31
C LYS A 78 6.93 -17.17 -1.89
N ALA A 79 5.86 -17.52 -1.20
CA ALA A 79 5.62 -18.90 -0.79
C ALA A 79 5.45 -19.81 -2.00
N ALA A 80 4.72 -19.33 -3.00
CA ALA A 80 4.52 -20.10 -4.23
C ALA A 80 5.83 -20.34 -4.96
N ARG A 81 6.70 -19.33 -5.01
CA ARG A 81 8.00 -19.48 -5.64
C ARG A 81 8.86 -20.49 -4.91
N SER A 82 8.85 -20.45 -3.58
CA SER A 82 9.61 -21.41 -2.78
C SER A 82 9.14 -22.82 -3.04
N THR A 83 7.84 -23.02 -3.11
CA THR A 83 7.25 -24.33 -3.40
C THR A 83 7.71 -24.84 -4.77
N LYS A 84 7.69 -23.96 -5.75
CA LYS A 84 8.14 -24.29 -7.10
C LYS A 84 9.60 -24.73 -7.11
N LYS A 85 10.41 -24.02 -6.38
CA LYS A 85 11.85 -24.33 -6.32
C LYS A 85 12.10 -25.71 -5.74
N THR A 86 11.34 -26.08 -4.75
CA THR A 86 11.55 -27.36 -4.11
C THR A 86 10.99 -28.52 -4.88
N GLY A 87 10.06 -28.30 -5.83
CA GLY A 87 9.50 -29.30 -6.45
C GLY A 87 9.45 -29.82 -7.67
N VAL A 88 9.33 -30.41 -7.65
CA VAL A 88 9.07 -30.75 -8.24
C VAL A 88 8.05 -30.82 -8.77
N GLN A 89 7.80 -30.95 -8.68
CA GLN A 89 7.15 -30.95 -8.93
C GLN A 89 6.31 -31.10 -9.57
N ARG A 90 5.99 -31.27 -9.66
CA ARG A 90 5.33 -31.24 -10.12
C ARG A 90 4.42 -31.30 -10.67
N ARG A 91 4.02 -31.33 -10.71
CA ARG A 91 3.38 -31.21 -11.14
C ARG A 91 2.75 -31.21 -11.69
N THR A 92 2.51 -31.42 -11.53
CA THR A 92 2.07 -31.32 -11.96
C THR A 92 1.45 -31.44 -12.39
N PRO A 93 1.15 -31.89 -12.38
CA PRO A 93 0.64 -31.86 -12.78
C PRO A 93 0.18 -31.67 -13.20
N GLY A 94 -0.04 -31.75 -13.17
CA GLY A 94 -0.28 -31.33 -13.39
C GLY A 94 -0.47 -31.12 -13.52
N ASN A 95 -0.43 -30.97 -13.24
CA ASN A 95 -0.20 -30.48 -13.23
C ASN A 95 0.01 -30.30 -13.33
N SER A 96 -0.05 -30.45 -13.05
CA SER A 96 0.51 -30.09 -12.96
C SER A 96 0.68 -29.94 -13.31
#